data_7eb3b0c96e7a43352951f547c3420441
#
_entry.id   7eb3b0c96e7a43352951f547c3420441
#
_cell.length_a   1.000
_cell.length_b   1.000
_cell.length_c   1.000
_cell.angle_alpha   90.00
_cell.angle_beta   90.00
_cell.angle_gamma   90.00
#
_symmetry.space_group_name_H-M   'P 1'
#
loop_
_entity.id
_entity.type
_entity.pdbx_description
1 polymer ?
#
loop_
_entity_poly.entity_id
_entity_poly.type
_entity_poly.pdbx_seq_one_letter_code
_entity_poly.pdbx_strand_id
1 'polypeptide(L)'
;MGKYRTRELTQRVRYALLAGVAGAFLIPQVAAAAPTGHHGETTGVHVAGEGTATTAITATAANNVIKWADYSVKQGETVNYDGKNYLNIVTGGNTSAINGSITGGGDIYLVNPNGVIFGKTASVNVGNLYVSTQEESTLNTAAFTGGGASPLSTAVGDVGKADVVNMGSLTANKVEVYGRSIRILDAANVHDATTSPVILHTDTAANDGYAHIGHQSGAEPAATAYKVNGANAVAADNYYQLVSTPTQFQNIKDGLTKNYMLANDIDFTDPATSAAGE
;
A
#
# COMPACT_ATOMS: atom_id res chain seq x y z
N MET A 1 20.46 17.32 -35.03
CA MET A 1 20.66 16.42 -33.85
C MET A 1 19.78 16.80 -32.66
N GLY A 2 18.52 17.14 -32.78
CA GLY A 2 17.72 17.67 -31.69
C GLY A 2 16.32 17.05 -31.48
N LYS A 3 15.86 16.15 -32.36
CA LYS A 3 14.45 15.70 -32.34
C LYS A 3 14.18 14.42 -31.56
N TYR A 4 15.20 13.63 -31.20
CA TYR A 4 15.00 12.35 -30.52
C TYR A 4 14.99 12.44 -28.98
N ARG A 5 15.65 13.45 -28.39
CA ARG A 5 15.71 13.61 -26.92
C ARG A 5 14.42 14.12 -26.29
N THR A 6 13.63 14.91 -27.02
CA THR A 6 12.37 15.48 -26.50
C THR A 6 11.24 14.47 -26.36
N ARG A 7 11.20 13.40 -27.15
CA ARG A 7 10.14 12.39 -27.07
C ARG A 7 10.30 11.47 -25.86
N GLU A 8 11.53 11.02 -25.57
CA GLU A 8 11.78 10.19 -24.37
C GLU A 8 11.59 10.96 -23.08
N LEU A 9 12.04 12.23 -23.05
CA LEU A 9 11.81 13.10 -21.92
C LEU A 9 10.32 13.34 -21.66
N THR A 10 9.53 13.57 -22.71
CA THR A 10 8.09 13.77 -22.62
C THR A 10 7.38 12.51 -22.12
N GLN A 11 7.85 11.32 -22.47
CA GLN A 11 7.27 10.08 -22.02
C GLN A 11 7.61 9.77 -20.56
N ARG A 12 8.86 9.94 -20.14
CA ARG A 12 9.31 9.72 -18.76
C ARG A 12 8.74 10.77 -17.78
N VAL A 13 8.65 12.04 -18.21
CA VAL A 13 7.99 13.10 -17.43
C VAL A 13 6.46 12.87 -17.38
N ARG A 14 5.83 12.32 -18.43
CA ARG A 14 4.41 11.96 -18.39
C ARG A 14 4.12 10.84 -17.41
N TYR A 15 4.99 9.84 -17.28
CA TYR A 15 4.83 8.79 -16.28
C TYR A 15 5.05 9.31 -14.86
N ALA A 16 6.00 10.21 -14.66
CA ALA A 16 6.22 10.88 -13.37
C ALA A 16 5.05 11.80 -12.98
N LEU A 17 4.48 12.55 -13.94
CA LEU A 17 3.31 13.41 -13.72
C LEU A 17 2.02 12.60 -13.49
N LEU A 18 1.84 11.46 -14.17
CA LEU A 18 0.72 10.55 -13.92
C LEU A 18 0.81 9.88 -12.55
N ALA A 19 2.04 9.65 -12.05
CA ALA A 19 2.25 9.20 -10.67
C ALA A 19 2.00 10.32 -9.64
N GLY A 20 2.25 11.58 -10.01
CA GLY A 20 2.03 12.76 -9.16
C GLY A 20 0.56 13.14 -8.94
N VAL A 21 -0.33 12.76 -9.85
CA VAL A 21 -1.78 12.89 -9.66
C VAL A 21 -2.31 12.02 -8.49
N ALA A 22 -1.50 11.10 -7.95
CA ALA A 22 -1.82 10.44 -6.69
C ALA A 22 -1.82 11.38 -5.46
N GLY A 23 -1.32 12.62 -5.57
CA GLY A 23 -1.43 13.66 -4.54
C GLY A 23 -2.83 14.32 -4.49
N ALA A 24 -3.57 14.28 -5.56
CA ALA A 24 -4.92 14.82 -5.68
C ALA A 24 -5.99 13.72 -5.81
N PHE A 25 -5.76 12.53 -5.28
CA PHE A 25 -6.90 11.70 -4.90
C PHE A 25 -7.61 12.43 -3.75
N LEU A 26 -8.49 13.35 -4.13
CA LEU A 26 -9.69 13.62 -3.34
C LEU A 26 -10.38 12.25 -3.24
N ILE A 27 -9.92 11.42 -2.30
CA ILE A 27 -10.73 10.32 -1.81
C ILE A 27 -12.00 11.04 -1.37
N PRO A 28 -13.18 10.81 -2.02
CA PRO A 28 -14.38 11.34 -1.46
C PRO A 28 -14.37 10.92 -0.01
N GLN A 29 -14.29 11.87 0.89
CA GLN A 29 -14.38 11.65 2.33
C GLN A 29 -15.82 11.21 2.60
N VAL A 30 -16.15 10.00 2.15
CA VAL A 30 -17.32 9.33 2.69
C VAL A 30 -16.95 9.03 4.12
N ALA A 31 -17.65 9.63 5.01
CA ALA A 31 -17.41 9.58 6.44
C ALA A 31 -17.78 8.18 6.99
N ALA A 32 -17.03 7.16 6.60
CA ALA A 32 -17.02 5.92 7.37
C ALA A 32 -16.13 6.16 8.59
N ALA A 33 -16.67 5.96 9.76
CA ALA A 33 -15.93 5.74 10.99
C ALA A 33 -15.19 4.40 10.87
N ALA A 34 -14.33 4.03 11.81
CA ALA A 34 -13.65 2.73 11.99
C ALA A 34 -14.37 1.54 11.32
N PRO A 35 -13.73 0.41 11.05
CA PRO A 35 -14.36 -0.71 10.32
C PRO A 35 -15.79 -0.97 10.78
N THR A 36 -16.72 -1.12 9.83
CA THR A 36 -18.14 -1.23 10.12
C THR A 36 -18.81 -2.38 9.37
N GLY A 37 -19.95 -2.86 9.93
CA GLY A 37 -20.77 -3.90 9.32
C GLY A 37 -20.08 -5.26 9.32
N HIS A 38 -19.43 -5.63 10.45
CA HIS A 38 -18.81 -6.95 10.59
C HIS A 38 -19.89 -8.05 10.56
N HIS A 39 -19.57 -9.16 9.92
CA HIS A 39 -20.44 -10.30 9.76
C HIS A 39 -19.66 -11.55 9.35
N GLY A 40 -20.30 -12.71 9.40
CA GLY A 40 -19.72 -13.97 8.92
C GLY A 40 -18.38 -14.33 9.58
N GLU A 41 -18.20 -13.91 10.83
CA GLU A 41 -16.98 -14.15 11.59
C GLU A 41 -16.86 -15.59 12.09
N THR A 42 -15.62 -16.01 12.29
CA THR A 42 -15.32 -17.26 12.98
C THR A 42 -15.94 -17.24 14.38
N THR A 43 -16.56 -18.35 14.80
CA THR A 43 -17.14 -18.48 16.14
C THR A 43 -16.12 -18.14 17.22
N GLY A 44 -16.51 -17.29 18.15
CA GLY A 44 -15.66 -16.82 19.25
C GLY A 44 -14.84 -15.58 18.93
N VAL A 45 -15.04 -14.96 17.77
CA VAL A 45 -14.60 -13.59 17.49
C VAL A 45 -15.51 -12.61 18.23
N HIS A 46 -14.92 -11.59 18.79
CA HIS A 46 -15.62 -10.49 19.45
C HIS A 46 -15.06 -9.16 18.94
N VAL A 47 -15.93 -8.32 18.42
CA VAL A 47 -15.63 -6.96 17.95
C VAL A 47 -16.29 -5.96 18.89
N ALA A 48 -15.50 -5.15 19.56
CA ALA A 48 -15.96 -4.11 20.46
C ALA A 48 -15.59 -2.73 19.91
N GLY A 49 -16.48 -1.75 20.08
CA GLY A 49 -16.24 -0.36 19.67
C GLY A 49 -16.26 -0.16 18.15
N GLU A 50 -16.94 -1.02 17.41
CA GLU A 50 -17.18 -0.84 15.97
C GLU A 50 -17.74 0.56 15.68
N GLY A 51 -17.19 1.23 14.66
CA GLY A 51 -17.64 2.59 14.28
C GLY A 51 -17.24 3.69 15.26
N THR A 52 -16.39 3.42 16.26
CA THR A 52 -15.89 4.40 17.24
C THR A 52 -14.39 4.68 17.02
N ALA A 53 -13.81 5.57 17.84
CA ALA A 53 -12.39 5.89 17.77
C ALA A 53 -11.46 4.69 18.05
N THR A 54 -11.97 3.64 18.71
CA THR A 54 -11.18 2.43 18.98
C THR A 54 -12.04 1.19 18.76
N THR A 55 -11.65 0.39 17.78
CA THR A 55 -12.22 -0.95 17.56
C THR A 55 -11.26 -1.99 18.12
N ALA A 56 -11.70 -2.78 19.09
CA ALA A 56 -10.93 -3.88 19.67
C ALA A 56 -11.46 -5.22 19.17
N ILE A 57 -10.57 -6.06 18.66
CA ILE A 57 -10.90 -7.35 18.08
C ILE A 57 -10.17 -8.45 18.83
N THR A 58 -10.92 -9.37 19.39
CA THR A 58 -10.41 -10.53 20.14
C THR A 58 -11.05 -11.82 19.65
N ALA A 59 -10.37 -12.94 19.85
CA ALA A 59 -10.90 -14.23 19.45
C ALA A 59 -10.44 -15.37 20.36
N THR A 60 -11.15 -16.49 20.32
CA THR A 60 -10.74 -17.73 21.01
C THR A 60 -9.87 -18.60 20.11
N ALA A 61 -10.14 -18.66 18.81
CA ALA A 61 -9.35 -19.43 17.84
C ALA A 61 -8.04 -18.73 17.46
N ALA A 62 -7.07 -19.47 16.97
CA ALA A 62 -5.80 -18.91 16.49
C ALA A 62 -5.95 -18.17 15.16
N ASN A 63 -6.79 -18.67 14.25
CA ASN A 63 -6.99 -18.12 12.91
C ASN A 63 -8.47 -17.79 12.71
N ASN A 64 -8.76 -16.55 12.39
CA ASN A 64 -10.11 -16.00 12.43
C ASN A 64 -10.44 -15.26 11.14
N VAL A 65 -11.63 -15.42 10.62
CA VAL A 65 -12.16 -14.67 9.48
C VAL A 65 -13.19 -13.68 9.99
N ILE A 66 -13.15 -12.47 9.48
CA ILE A 66 -14.17 -11.43 9.68
C ILE A 66 -14.45 -10.79 8.32
N LYS A 67 -15.73 -10.69 7.97
CA LYS A 67 -16.16 -9.91 6.81
C LYS A 67 -16.65 -8.55 7.26
N TRP A 68 -16.42 -7.54 6.45
CA TRP A 68 -16.75 -6.15 6.74
C TRP A 68 -17.53 -5.54 5.59
N ALA A 69 -18.52 -4.72 5.89
CA ALA A 69 -19.14 -3.89 4.86
C ALA A 69 -18.21 -2.75 4.41
N ASP A 70 -17.42 -2.19 5.34
CA ASP A 70 -16.37 -1.21 5.08
C ASP A 70 -15.21 -1.43 6.07
N TYR A 71 -13.99 -1.42 5.56
CA TYR A 71 -12.79 -1.44 6.39
C TYR A 71 -11.95 -0.20 6.09
N SER A 72 -12.40 0.93 6.60
CA SER A 72 -11.65 2.19 6.58
C SER A 72 -11.32 2.62 8.00
N VAL A 73 -10.20 3.31 8.21
CA VAL A 73 -9.75 3.79 9.52
C VAL A 73 -9.33 5.24 9.37
N LYS A 74 -10.03 6.17 10.01
CA LYS A 74 -9.72 7.60 9.94
C LYS A 74 -8.51 7.96 10.77
N GLN A 75 -7.92 9.12 10.50
CA GLN A 75 -6.91 9.71 11.38
C GLN A 75 -7.47 9.86 12.80
N GLY A 76 -6.71 9.38 13.79
CA GLY A 76 -7.11 9.37 15.20
C GLY A 76 -7.93 8.15 15.62
N GLU A 77 -8.33 7.29 14.68
CA GLU A 77 -8.96 6.00 15.00
C GLU A 77 -7.93 4.88 15.05
N THR A 78 -8.25 3.84 15.82
CA THR A 78 -7.36 2.68 16.02
C THR A 78 -8.14 1.38 15.95
N VAL A 79 -7.60 0.39 15.23
CA VAL A 79 -8.03 -1.00 15.27
C VAL A 79 -6.96 -1.82 16.00
N ASN A 80 -7.35 -2.46 17.10
CA ASN A 80 -6.47 -3.29 17.93
C ASN A 80 -6.85 -4.76 17.84
N TYR A 81 -5.90 -5.60 17.46
CA TYR A 81 -6.04 -7.06 17.46
C TYR A 81 -5.31 -7.68 18.65
N ASP A 82 -5.83 -8.77 19.19
CA ASP A 82 -5.33 -9.47 20.39
C ASP A 82 -4.09 -10.37 20.17
N GLY A 83 -3.42 -10.23 19.03
CA GLY A 83 -2.22 -11.02 18.72
C GLY A 83 -2.48 -12.37 18.07
N LYS A 84 -3.73 -12.70 17.72
CA LYS A 84 -4.09 -13.83 16.86
C LYS A 84 -4.11 -13.45 15.40
N ASN A 85 -4.31 -14.43 14.52
CA ASN A 85 -4.32 -14.21 13.08
C ASN A 85 -5.75 -13.86 12.62
N TYR A 86 -5.86 -12.85 11.78
CA TYR A 86 -7.16 -12.38 11.27
C TYR A 86 -7.14 -12.15 9.77
N LEU A 87 -8.08 -12.79 9.09
CA LEU A 87 -8.41 -12.54 7.70
C LEU A 87 -9.62 -11.61 7.64
N ASN A 88 -9.36 -10.34 7.33
CA ASN A 88 -10.38 -9.31 7.16
C ASN A 88 -10.74 -9.21 5.69
N ILE A 89 -12.00 -9.51 5.33
CA ILE A 89 -12.50 -9.51 3.95
C ILE A 89 -13.54 -8.39 3.82
N VAL A 90 -13.30 -7.43 2.95
CA VAL A 90 -14.28 -6.38 2.66
C VAL A 90 -15.23 -6.86 1.58
N THR A 91 -16.52 -6.86 1.89
CA THR A 91 -17.60 -7.30 1.00
C THR A 91 -18.39 -6.14 0.40
N GLY A 92 -18.21 -4.93 0.91
CA GLY A 92 -18.83 -3.72 0.34
C GLY A 92 -18.09 -3.21 -0.89
N GLY A 93 -18.63 -2.16 -1.52
CA GLY A 93 -18.13 -1.62 -2.79
C GLY A 93 -17.11 -0.50 -2.67
N ASN A 94 -16.68 -0.12 -1.45
CA ASN A 94 -15.76 1.00 -1.24
C ASN A 94 -14.31 0.54 -1.14
N THR A 95 -13.37 1.36 -1.61
CA THR A 95 -11.93 1.22 -1.32
C THR A 95 -11.68 1.39 0.17
N SER A 96 -10.80 0.58 0.77
CA SER A 96 -10.33 0.76 2.15
C SER A 96 -9.39 1.95 2.24
N ALA A 97 -9.77 2.98 2.99
CA ALA A 97 -8.97 4.16 3.26
C ALA A 97 -8.42 4.12 4.70
N ILE A 98 -7.15 3.77 4.86
CA ILE A 98 -6.50 3.65 6.17
C ILE A 98 -5.69 4.93 6.41
N ASN A 99 -6.16 5.79 7.31
CA ASN A 99 -5.49 7.02 7.75
C ASN A 99 -5.20 7.01 9.27
N GLY A 100 -5.68 6.02 9.97
CA GLY A 100 -5.49 5.79 11.41
C GLY A 100 -4.51 4.67 11.68
N SER A 101 -4.64 4.05 12.86
CA SER A 101 -3.73 3.03 13.36
C SER A 101 -4.33 1.63 13.27
N ILE A 102 -3.51 0.64 12.91
CA ILE A 102 -3.82 -0.78 13.02
C ILE A 102 -2.70 -1.43 13.83
N THR A 103 -3.04 -2.12 14.92
CA THR A 103 -2.05 -2.73 15.81
C THR A 103 -2.44 -4.17 16.17
N GLY A 104 -1.41 -5.00 16.46
CA GLY A 104 -1.60 -6.38 16.92
C GLY A 104 -0.37 -7.24 16.69
N GLY A 105 -0.24 -8.35 17.41
CA GLY A 105 0.95 -9.21 17.35
C GLY A 105 0.87 -10.36 16.34
N GLY A 106 -0.30 -10.62 15.74
CA GLY A 106 -0.53 -11.74 14.83
C GLY A 106 -0.42 -11.39 13.34
N ASP A 107 -0.79 -12.34 12.51
CA ASP A 107 -0.89 -12.17 11.06
C ASP A 107 -2.18 -11.44 10.73
N ILE A 108 -2.07 -10.27 10.13
CA ILE A 108 -3.22 -9.48 9.70
C ILE A 108 -3.30 -9.47 8.17
N TYR A 109 -4.38 -10.04 7.67
CA TYR A 109 -4.77 -10.01 6.27
C TYR A 109 -5.87 -8.98 6.10
N LEU A 110 -5.67 -8.03 5.18
CA LEU A 110 -6.69 -7.08 4.72
C LEU A 110 -6.95 -7.32 3.24
N VAL A 111 -8.12 -7.84 2.93
CA VAL A 111 -8.53 -8.14 1.55
C VAL A 111 -9.69 -7.25 1.16
N ASN A 112 -9.49 -6.42 0.15
CA ASN A 112 -10.54 -5.58 -0.43
C ASN A 112 -10.44 -5.54 -1.97
N PRO A 113 -11.35 -6.20 -2.69
CA PRO A 113 -11.35 -6.20 -4.15
C PRO A 113 -11.45 -4.80 -4.79
N ASN A 114 -11.91 -3.80 -4.04
CA ASN A 114 -12.04 -2.42 -4.53
C ASN A 114 -10.79 -1.56 -4.29
N GLY A 115 -9.72 -2.14 -3.72
CA GLY A 115 -8.46 -1.47 -3.47
C GLY A 115 -8.22 -1.10 -2.01
N VAL A 116 -6.96 -0.81 -1.69
CA VAL A 116 -6.52 -0.40 -0.35
C VAL A 116 -5.56 0.78 -0.47
N ILE A 117 -5.81 1.83 0.31
CA ILE A 117 -4.98 3.02 0.37
C ILE A 117 -4.58 3.27 1.82
N PHE A 118 -3.30 3.19 2.11
CA PHE A 118 -2.72 3.69 3.35
C PHE A 118 -2.31 5.15 3.12
N GLY A 119 -3.03 6.07 3.77
CA GLY A 119 -2.75 7.51 3.67
C GLY A 119 -1.50 7.91 4.45
N LYS A 120 -1.09 9.17 4.33
CA LYS A 120 0.15 9.70 4.95
C LYS A 120 0.17 9.58 6.48
N THR A 121 -0.99 9.52 7.12
CA THR A 121 -1.13 9.41 8.58
C THR A 121 -1.37 7.97 9.04
N ALA A 122 -1.42 7.01 8.12
CA ALA A 122 -1.57 5.60 8.45
C ALA A 122 -0.36 5.09 9.24
N SER A 123 -0.64 4.33 10.29
CA SER A 123 0.37 3.66 11.12
C SER A 123 -0.06 2.22 11.37
N VAL A 124 0.58 1.28 10.70
CA VAL A 124 0.33 -0.14 10.89
C VAL A 124 1.51 -0.75 11.65
N ASN A 125 1.23 -1.44 12.76
CA ASN A 125 2.22 -2.15 13.55
C ASN A 125 1.64 -3.49 13.98
N VAL A 126 1.99 -4.54 13.24
CA VAL A 126 1.43 -5.90 13.41
C VAL A 126 2.52 -6.95 13.30
N GLY A 127 2.21 -8.21 13.63
CA GLY A 127 3.15 -9.32 13.50
C GLY A 127 3.58 -9.52 12.05
N ASN A 128 2.66 -9.88 11.18
CA ASN A 128 2.85 -9.91 9.73
C ASN A 128 1.67 -9.18 9.05
N LEU A 129 1.95 -8.48 7.96
CA LEU A 129 0.94 -7.73 7.19
C LEU A 129 0.80 -8.31 5.78
N TYR A 130 -0.43 -8.67 5.44
CA TYR A 130 -0.82 -9.12 4.11
C TYR A 130 -1.93 -8.22 3.60
N VAL A 131 -1.72 -7.56 2.48
CA VAL A 131 -2.71 -6.69 1.85
C VAL A 131 -3.06 -7.25 0.48
N SER A 132 -4.34 -7.37 0.15
CA SER A 132 -4.74 -7.98 -1.11
C SER A 132 -5.97 -7.31 -1.71
N THR A 133 -6.01 -7.25 -3.05
CA THR A 133 -7.20 -6.87 -3.80
C THR A 133 -7.84 -8.06 -4.53
N GLN A 134 -7.53 -9.28 -4.08
CA GLN A 134 -8.13 -10.50 -4.59
C GLN A 134 -9.62 -10.57 -4.28
N GLU A 135 -10.36 -11.23 -5.17
CA GLU A 135 -11.78 -11.52 -4.94
C GLU A 135 -11.94 -12.58 -3.82
N GLU A 136 -12.99 -12.47 -3.01
CA GLU A 136 -13.26 -13.44 -1.94
C GLU A 136 -13.30 -14.88 -2.47
N SER A 137 -13.82 -15.08 -3.68
CA SER A 137 -13.95 -16.40 -4.33
C SER A 137 -12.60 -17.09 -4.62
N THR A 138 -11.49 -16.34 -4.64
CA THR A 138 -10.14 -16.88 -4.87
C THR A 138 -9.43 -17.25 -3.58
N LEU A 139 -10.00 -16.90 -2.41
CA LEU A 139 -9.39 -17.11 -1.10
C LEU A 139 -9.64 -18.55 -0.59
N ASN A 140 -8.60 -19.15 -0.03
CA ASN A 140 -8.73 -20.44 0.67
C ASN A 140 -8.94 -20.23 2.17
N THR A 141 -10.15 -19.77 2.53
CA THR A 141 -10.50 -19.48 3.92
C THR A 141 -10.50 -20.73 4.80
N ALA A 142 -10.83 -21.91 4.24
CA ALA A 142 -10.81 -23.17 4.97
C ALA A 142 -9.39 -23.62 5.36
N ALA A 143 -8.41 -23.48 4.48
CA ALA A 143 -7.01 -23.76 4.80
C ALA A 143 -6.47 -22.80 5.87
N PHE A 144 -6.87 -21.53 5.81
CA PHE A 144 -6.49 -20.53 6.81
C PHE A 144 -7.05 -20.87 8.19
N THR A 145 -8.37 -21.08 8.32
CA THR A 145 -8.99 -21.38 9.61
C THR A 145 -8.59 -22.75 10.16
N GLY A 146 -8.36 -23.72 9.30
CA GLY A 146 -8.02 -25.10 9.70
C GLY A 146 -6.57 -25.31 10.09
N GLY A 147 -5.64 -24.51 9.59
CA GLY A 147 -4.20 -24.72 9.82
C GLY A 147 -3.32 -23.49 9.72
N GLY A 148 -3.89 -22.29 9.54
CA GLY A 148 -3.13 -21.05 9.43
C GLY A 148 -2.33 -20.90 8.12
N ALA A 149 -2.61 -21.72 7.09
CA ALA A 149 -2.01 -21.50 5.78
C ALA A 149 -2.49 -20.16 5.19
N SER A 150 -1.63 -19.50 4.39
CA SER A 150 -2.05 -18.27 3.71
C SER A 150 -3.33 -18.50 2.90
N PRO A 151 -4.35 -17.66 3.07
CA PRO A 151 -5.57 -17.76 2.28
C PRO A 151 -5.41 -17.21 0.86
N LEU A 152 -4.31 -16.48 0.59
CA LEU A 152 -4.11 -15.75 -0.66
C LEU A 152 -3.56 -16.65 -1.75
N SER A 153 -4.07 -16.51 -2.96
CA SER A 153 -3.52 -17.15 -4.16
C SER A 153 -2.27 -16.39 -4.61
N THR A 154 -1.24 -17.13 -5.02
CA THR A 154 -0.01 -16.58 -5.64
C THR A 154 -0.02 -16.67 -7.16
N ALA A 155 -1.11 -17.15 -7.76
CA ALA A 155 -1.22 -17.23 -9.20
C ALA A 155 -1.33 -15.82 -9.82
N VAL A 156 -0.60 -15.57 -10.90
CA VAL A 156 -0.51 -14.24 -11.57
C VAL A 156 -1.88 -13.76 -12.02
N GLY A 157 -2.86 -14.44 -12.29
CA GLY A 157 -4.21 -13.96 -12.65
C GLY A 157 -5.09 -13.62 -11.45
N ASP A 158 -4.68 -14.00 -10.25
CA ASP A 158 -5.50 -13.88 -9.04
C ASP A 158 -5.11 -12.71 -8.14
N VAL A 159 -4.11 -11.90 -8.51
CA VAL A 159 -3.62 -10.79 -7.67
C VAL A 159 -4.65 -9.69 -7.39
N GLY A 160 -5.77 -9.72 -8.09
CA GLY A 160 -6.84 -8.72 -7.99
C GLY A 160 -6.79 -7.68 -9.10
N LYS A 161 -7.86 -6.90 -9.24
CA LYS A 161 -8.03 -5.90 -10.32
C LYS A 161 -7.95 -4.46 -9.84
N ALA A 162 -7.78 -4.25 -8.56
CA ALA A 162 -7.64 -2.93 -7.96
C ALA A 162 -6.19 -2.66 -7.52
N ASP A 163 -5.90 -1.41 -7.23
CA ASP A 163 -4.57 -0.96 -6.86
C ASP A 163 -4.39 -0.96 -5.33
N VAL A 164 -3.14 -1.13 -4.88
CA VAL A 164 -2.73 -0.86 -3.51
C VAL A 164 -1.76 0.32 -3.51
N VAL A 165 -2.06 1.32 -2.67
CA VAL A 165 -1.22 2.52 -2.51
C VAL A 165 -0.81 2.66 -1.05
N ASN A 166 0.50 2.79 -0.79
CA ASN A 166 1.02 3.10 0.53
C ASN A 166 1.73 4.45 0.56
N MET A 167 1.26 5.34 1.44
CA MET A 167 1.88 6.63 1.75
C MET A 167 2.20 6.75 3.26
N GLY A 168 1.79 5.76 4.05
CA GLY A 168 1.92 5.72 5.50
C GLY A 168 3.04 4.80 5.97
N SER A 169 3.12 4.57 7.27
CA SER A 169 4.10 3.69 7.91
C SER A 169 3.53 2.28 8.08
N LEU A 170 4.24 1.29 7.54
CA LEU A 170 3.92 -0.12 7.68
C LEU A 170 5.08 -0.81 8.41
N THR A 171 4.85 -1.31 9.61
CA THR A 171 5.82 -2.03 10.43
C THR A 171 5.30 -3.44 10.70
N ALA A 172 6.03 -4.45 10.27
CA ALA A 172 5.71 -5.86 10.47
C ALA A 172 6.98 -6.71 10.31
N ASN A 173 6.94 -7.97 10.76
CA ASN A 173 8.02 -8.93 10.49
C ASN A 173 8.03 -9.38 9.01
N LYS A 174 6.88 -9.35 8.36
CA LYS A 174 6.71 -9.62 6.94
C LYS A 174 5.65 -8.67 6.38
N VAL A 175 5.93 -8.07 5.21
CA VAL A 175 4.97 -7.30 4.43
C VAL A 175 4.82 -7.95 3.06
N GLU A 176 3.61 -8.33 2.71
CA GLU A 176 3.28 -8.95 1.42
C GLU A 176 2.02 -8.30 0.84
N VAL A 177 2.09 -7.83 -0.40
CA VAL A 177 1.04 -7.05 -1.03
C VAL A 177 0.66 -7.66 -2.37
N TYR A 178 -0.65 -7.79 -2.61
CA TYR A 178 -1.25 -8.31 -3.84
C TYR A 178 -2.20 -7.27 -4.42
N GLY A 179 -1.95 -6.83 -5.65
CA GLY A 179 -2.78 -5.85 -6.32
C GLY A 179 -2.49 -5.78 -7.81
N ARG A 180 -3.43 -5.29 -8.62
CA ARG A 180 -3.17 -5.05 -10.04
C ARG A 180 -1.91 -4.21 -10.19
N SER A 181 -1.86 -3.10 -9.49
CA SER A 181 -0.69 -2.24 -9.39
C SER A 181 -0.41 -1.89 -7.93
N ILE A 182 0.85 -1.77 -7.58
CA ILE A 182 1.28 -1.46 -6.22
C ILE A 182 2.16 -0.23 -6.26
N ARG A 183 1.83 0.76 -5.43
CA ARG A 183 2.62 1.98 -5.30
C ARG A 183 3.00 2.19 -3.85
N ILE A 184 4.29 2.25 -3.56
CA ILE A 184 4.86 2.61 -2.27
C ILE A 184 5.48 3.98 -2.44
N LEU A 185 4.95 4.99 -1.74
CA LEU A 185 5.42 6.38 -1.89
C LEU A 185 6.85 6.54 -1.38
N ASP A 186 7.16 5.98 -0.21
CA ASP A 186 8.53 6.03 0.33
C ASP A 186 8.90 4.68 0.96
N ALA A 187 9.94 4.06 0.41
CA ALA A 187 10.44 2.77 0.88
C ALA A 187 10.89 2.80 2.35
N ALA A 188 11.35 3.96 2.84
CA ALA A 188 11.76 4.13 4.23
C ALA A 188 10.60 3.97 5.24
N ASN A 189 9.36 4.09 4.77
CA ASN A 189 8.16 3.94 5.60
C ASN A 189 7.60 2.52 5.62
N VAL A 190 8.23 1.59 4.92
CA VAL A 190 7.86 0.17 4.97
C VAL A 190 8.99 -0.57 5.66
N HIS A 191 8.78 -0.89 6.92
CA HIS A 191 9.75 -1.56 7.76
C HIS A 191 9.36 -3.03 7.95
N ASP A 192 10.23 -3.89 7.49
CA ASP A 192 10.27 -5.28 7.90
C ASP A 192 11.16 -5.35 9.15
N ALA A 193 10.63 -5.82 10.26
CA ALA A 193 11.39 -5.97 11.51
C ALA A 193 12.45 -7.09 11.44
N THR A 194 12.42 -7.87 10.36
CA THR A 194 13.42 -8.91 10.02
C THR A 194 14.18 -8.48 8.76
N THR A 195 15.16 -9.26 8.36
CA THR A 195 15.88 -9.04 7.09
C THR A 195 15.15 -9.59 5.87
N SER A 196 13.87 -9.90 6.00
CA SER A 196 13.07 -10.45 4.90
C SER A 196 12.64 -9.35 3.91
N PRO A 197 12.65 -9.60 2.60
CA PRO A 197 12.22 -8.62 1.61
C PRO A 197 10.71 -8.36 1.70
N VAL A 198 10.29 -7.14 1.39
CA VAL A 198 8.90 -6.80 1.10
C VAL A 198 8.51 -7.48 -0.22
N ILE A 199 7.41 -8.22 -0.23
CA ILE A 199 6.97 -9.01 -1.39
C ILE A 199 5.76 -8.35 -2.04
N LEU A 200 5.87 -8.04 -3.32
CA LEU A 200 4.85 -7.40 -4.11
C LEU A 200 4.41 -8.33 -5.26
N HIS A 201 3.13 -8.64 -5.30
CA HIS A 201 2.53 -9.44 -6.36
C HIS A 201 1.63 -8.52 -7.20
N THR A 202 2.05 -8.26 -8.44
CA THR A 202 1.30 -7.42 -9.37
C THR A 202 0.77 -8.25 -10.52
N ASP A 203 -0.23 -7.71 -11.22
CA ASP A 203 -0.65 -8.26 -12.50
C ASP A 203 0.43 -8.05 -13.56
N THR A 204 0.21 -8.58 -14.76
CA THR A 204 1.11 -8.41 -15.90
C THR A 204 1.09 -6.98 -16.42
N ALA A 205 2.17 -6.55 -17.08
CA ALA A 205 2.22 -5.25 -17.73
C ALA A 205 1.15 -5.08 -18.83
N ALA A 206 0.65 -6.17 -19.43
CA ALA A 206 -0.45 -6.14 -20.38
C ALA A 206 -1.78 -5.72 -19.77
N ASN A 207 -1.92 -5.87 -18.43
CA ASN A 207 -3.08 -5.45 -17.64
C ASN A 207 -2.77 -4.22 -16.77
N ASP A 208 -1.80 -3.40 -17.17
CA ASP A 208 -1.32 -2.23 -16.42
C ASP A 208 -0.77 -2.57 -15.03
N GLY A 209 -0.30 -3.80 -14.83
CA GLY A 209 0.34 -4.25 -13.60
C GLY A 209 1.74 -3.64 -13.45
N TYR A 210 2.01 -3.00 -12.32
CA TYR A 210 3.32 -2.44 -11.99
C TYR A 210 3.57 -2.39 -10.49
N ALA A 211 4.85 -2.34 -10.09
CA ALA A 211 5.27 -1.97 -8.73
C ALA A 211 6.18 -0.74 -8.82
N HIS A 212 5.73 0.37 -8.24
CA HIS A 212 6.51 1.60 -8.15
C HIS A 212 6.88 1.88 -6.69
N ILE A 213 8.17 1.98 -6.41
CA ILE A 213 8.73 2.11 -5.08
C ILE A 213 9.53 3.43 -5.02
N GLY A 214 8.97 4.41 -4.34
CA GLY A 214 9.60 5.71 -4.12
C GLY A 214 10.73 5.63 -3.08
N HIS A 215 11.74 6.45 -3.23
CA HIS A 215 12.83 6.61 -2.27
C HIS A 215 13.39 8.03 -2.29
N GLN A 216 13.95 8.48 -1.17
CA GLN A 216 14.63 9.76 -1.11
C GLN A 216 15.91 9.75 -1.96
N SER A 217 16.36 10.92 -2.39
CA SER A 217 17.63 11.03 -3.13
C SER A 217 18.79 10.46 -2.31
N GLY A 218 19.54 9.55 -2.91
CA GLY A 218 20.66 8.86 -2.23
C GLY A 218 20.25 7.75 -1.26
N ALA A 219 18.96 7.42 -1.16
CA ALA A 219 18.43 6.37 -0.28
C ALA A 219 17.69 5.27 -1.09
N GLU A 220 18.22 4.90 -2.27
CA GLU A 220 17.69 3.80 -3.06
C GLU A 220 17.74 2.50 -2.23
N PRO A 221 16.65 1.73 -2.14
CA PRO A 221 16.64 0.48 -1.40
C PRO A 221 17.68 -0.51 -1.94
N ALA A 222 18.20 -1.38 -1.05
CA ALA A 222 19.06 -2.47 -1.48
C ALA A 222 18.34 -3.36 -2.50
N ALA A 223 19.08 -3.95 -3.44
CA ALA A 223 18.50 -4.77 -4.51
C ALA A 223 17.69 -5.98 -4.02
N THR A 224 17.89 -6.40 -2.78
CA THR A 224 17.17 -7.51 -2.13
C THR A 224 16.03 -7.04 -1.21
N ALA A 225 15.85 -5.73 -1.01
CA ALA A 225 14.85 -5.19 -0.08
C ALA A 225 13.40 -5.41 -0.55
N TYR A 226 13.20 -5.47 -1.86
CA TYR A 226 11.89 -5.69 -2.47
C TYR A 226 11.95 -6.81 -3.49
N LYS A 227 10.90 -7.63 -3.53
CA LYS A 227 10.66 -8.61 -4.59
C LYS A 227 9.36 -8.28 -5.31
N VAL A 228 9.39 -8.32 -6.63
CA VAL A 228 8.22 -8.16 -7.49
C VAL A 228 8.01 -9.45 -8.26
N ASN A 229 6.86 -10.08 -8.07
CA ASN A 229 6.51 -11.37 -8.69
C ASN A 229 7.61 -12.43 -8.56
N GLY A 230 8.20 -12.52 -7.36
CA GLY A 230 9.23 -13.50 -7.01
C GLY A 230 10.67 -13.13 -7.39
N ALA A 231 10.89 -12.11 -8.23
CA ALA A 231 12.21 -11.60 -8.58
C ALA A 231 12.59 -10.38 -7.73
N ASN A 232 13.88 -10.11 -7.56
CA ASN A 232 14.30 -8.84 -6.94
C ASN A 232 13.83 -7.66 -7.79
N ALA A 233 13.39 -6.59 -7.11
CA ALA A 233 13.01 -5.34 -7.79
C ALA A 233 14.18 -4.77 -8.57
N VAL A 234 13.90 -4.25 -9.77
CA VAL A 234 14.89 -3.69 -10.70
C VAL A 234 14.85 -2.17 -10.62
N ALA A 235 15.99 -1.53 -10.39
CA ALA A 235 16.08 -0.07 -10.23
C ALA A 235 15.47 0.70 -11.40
N ALA A 236 15.71 0.25 -12.63
CA ALA A 236 15.21 0.91 -13.85
C ALA A 236 13.68 0.81 -14.02
N ASP A 237 13.05 -0.20 -13.43
CA ASP A 237 11.63 -0.48 -13.63
C ASP A 237 10.79 -0.17 -12.39
N ASN A 238 11.36 -0.36 -11.19
CA ASN A 238 10.59 -0.34 -9.96
C ASN A 238 10.93 0.84 -9.03
N TYR A 239 12.17 1.37 -9.06
CA TYR A 239 12.58 2.42 -8.12
C TYR A 239 12.43 3.82 -8.73
N TYR A 240 11.89 4.73 -7.93
CA TYR A 240 11.57 6.11 -8.30
C TYR A 240 12.13 7.07 -7.27
N GLN A 241 13.01 7.99 -7.69
CA GLN A 241 13.46 9.05 -6.81
C GLN A 241 12.32 10.03 -6.54
N LEU A 242 12.06 10.30 -5.26
CA LEU A 242 11.02 11.23 -4.84
C LEU A 242 11.41 12.68 -5.16
N VAL A 243 10.42 13.44 -5.62
CA VAL A 243 10.51 14.86 -5.89
C VAL A 243 9.43 15.57 -5.09
N SER A 244 9.82 16.44 -4.17
CA SER A 244 8.91 17.13 -3.24
C SER A 244 9.09 18.66 -3.23
N THR A 245 10.15 19.18 -3.89
CA THR A 245 10.46 20.61 -3.91
C THR A 245 10.71 21.10 -5.34
N PRO A 246 10.55 22.41 -5.62
CA PRO A 246 10.89 23.00 -6.91
C PRO A 246 12.34 22.75 -7.32
N THR A 247 13.29 22.85 -6.38
CA THR A 247 14.71 22.56 -6.64
C THR A 247 14.93 21.12 -7.09
N GLN A 248 14.32 20.14 -6.40
CA GLN A 248 14.40 18.73 -6.82
C GLN A 248 13.78 18.52 -8.20
N PHE A 249 12.68 19.22 -8.51
CA PHE A 249 12.05 19.16 -9.82
C PHE A 249 12.96 19.72 -10.91
N GLN A 250 13.62 20.87 -10.67
CA GLN A 250 14.59 21.45 -11.61
C GLN A 250 15.79 20.52 -11.83
N ASN A 251 16.24 19.81 -10.79
CA ASN A 251 17.39 18.90 -10.86
C ASN A 251 17.11 17.60 -11.63
N ILE A 252 15.85 17.32 -12.02
CA ILE A 252 15.51 16.19 -12.91
C ILE A 252 16.32 16.23 -14.20
N LYS A 253 16.59 17.44 -14.72
CA LYS A 253 17.42 17.65 -15.93
C LYS A 253 18.81 17.00 -15.86
N ASP A 254 19.38 16.89 -14.66
CA ASP A 254 20.73 16.39 -14.42
C ASP A 254 20.75 14.85 -14.19
N GLY A 255 19.58 14.23 -14.10
CA GLY A 255 19.42 12.79 -13.85
C GLY A 255 18.43 12.09 -14.77
N LEU A 256 18.45 12.40 -16.07
CA LEU A 256 17.46 11.91 -17.07
C LEU A 256 17.40 10.39 -17.26
N THR A 257 18.32 9.64 -16.67
CA THR A 257 18.33 8.17 -16.67
C THR A 257 17.57 7.54 -15.51
N LYS A 258 17.13 8.35 -14.53
CA LYS A 258 16.38 7.90 -13.35
C LYS A 258 14.87 7.99 -13.59
N ASN A 259 14.13 7.21 -12.83
CA ASN A 259 12.69 7.40 -12.70
C ASN A 259 12.41 8.38 -11.54
N TYR A 260 11.33 9.14 -11.67
CA TYR A 260 10.95 10.14 -10.67
C TYR A 260 9.46 10.01 -10.33
N MET A 261 9.13 10.26 -9.06
CA MET A 261 7.76 10.27 -8.54
C MET A 261 7.56 11.53 -7.69
N LEU A 262 6.47 12.25 -7.90
CA LEU A 262 6.10 13.36 -7.03
C LEU A 262 5.62 12.83 -5.67
N ALA A 263 6.18 13.35 -4.58
CA ALA A 263 5.82 12.99 -3.22
C ALA A 263 4.66 13.85 -2.67
N ASN A 264 4.45 15.03 -3.25
CA ASN A 264 3.42 16.01 -2.91
C ASN A 264 3.23 16.99 -4.07
N ASP A 265 2.23 17.85 -3.98
CA ASP A 265 2.13 19.01 -4.85
C ASP A 265 3.33 19.92 -4.66
N ILE A 266 3.86 20.46 -5.76
CA ILE A 266 5.01 21.35 -5.74
C ILE A 266 4.54 22.76 -6.04
N ASP A 267 4.65 23.66 -5.06
CA ASP A 267 4.36 25.07 -5.23
C ASP A 267 5.60 25.81 -5.70
N PHE A 268 5.61 26.27 -6.96
CA PHE A 268 6.67 27.06 -7.55
C PHE A 268 6.58 28.55 -7.20
N THR A 269 5.52 28.99 -6.53
CA THR A 269 5.32 30.38 -6.13
C THR A 269 5.85 30.71 -4.73
N ASP A 270 6.20 29.68 -3.93
CA ASP A 270 6.76 29.85 -2.60
C ASP A 270 8.18 30.42 -2.69
N PRO A 271 8.42 31.67 -2.21
CA PRO A 271 9.74 32.30 -2.30
C PRO A 271 10.82 31.56 -1.49
N ALA A 272 10.47 30.78 -0.47
CA ALA A 272 11.43 29.97 0.29
C ALA A 272 11.97 28.78 -0.51
N THR A 273 11.23 28.33 -1.54
CA THR A 273 11.61 27.22 -2.40
C THR A 273 12.09 27.67 -3.78
N SER A 274 11.73 28.89 -4.22
CA SER A 274 12.16 29.45 -5.51
C SER A 274 13.54 30.11 -5.47
N ALA A 275 13.99 30.60 -4.32
CA ALA A 275 15.27 31.32 -4.17
C ALA A 275 16.54 30.44 -4.19
N ALA A 276 16.40 29.12 -4.27
CA ALA A 276 17.55 28.20 -4.32
C ALA A 276 17.99 27.83 -5.76
N GLY A 277 17.55 28.55 -6.78
CA GLY A 277 17.72 28.14 -8.18
C GLY A 277 18.05 29.25 -9.19
N GLU A 278 18.53 30.45 -8.78
CA GLU A 278 19.15 31.45 -9.67
C GLU A 278 20.66 31.39 -9.60
#